data_f6801d3311c926764011c78be0a01e10
#
_entry.id   f6801d3311c926764011c78be0a01e10
#
_cell.length_a   1.000
_cell.length_b   1.000
_cell.length_c   1.000
_cell.angle_alpha   90.00
_cell.angle_beta   90.00
_cell.angle_gamma   90.00
#
_symmetry.space_group_name_H-M   'P 1'
#
loop_
_entity.id
_entity.type
_entity.pdbx_description
1 polymer ?
#
loop_
_entity_poly.entity_id
_entity_poly.type
_entity_poly.pdbx_seq_one_letter_code
_entity_poly.pdbx_strand_id
1 'polypeptide(L)'
;MISNLRQAVRRPHQHAVDLSHPARSPLGSSVVNCVAYLDGTRQQGNCPVEEALQQVRKSGDGFVWVGLHEPTQEEFVGLAELFDLHPLAVEDAVHAHQRPKVEQYDEVLFAVFKTVCYVEHAELTATSEVVDTGEIMVFTGPDFVITIRHGRHGSLGPLREVLEATPGQLAKGPAAVLHAIADHVVDVYLGVVDAVQDDIDAVESAVFTEDTAHADAGRIYQLKRELLELKRAAAPLDRPLQKLATQSTPLIGPDIRAYFRDVADHLERITEQIASFDALLDSILQAHLAQVTVAQNEDMRKITAWAAIIAVPTMVCGVYGMNFDHMPELRWTYGYPCTLGVIAIACVLVHRGFRRNGWL
;
A
#
# COMPACT_ATOMS: atom_id res chain seq x y z
N MET A 1 20.41 -9.88 45.10
CA MET A 1 21.16 -9.07 44.10
C MET A 1 20.20 -8.75 42.97
N ILE A 2 19.70 -7.54 42.97
CA ILE A 2 18.62 -7.07 42.14
C ILE A 2 19.28 -6.42 40.91
N SER A 3 19.09 -7.01 39.74
CA SER A 3 19.55 -6.48 38.46
C SER A 3 18.37 -5.78 37.75
N ASN A 4 18.51 -4.50 37.58
CA ASN A 4 17.57 -3.58 36.97
C ASN A 4 17.29 -3.89 35.48
N LEU A 5 16.10 -4.34 35.17
CA LEU A 5 15.53 -4.27 33.83
C LEU A 5 14.95 -2.86 33.62
N ARG A 6 15.71 -2.00 32.96
CA ARG A 6 15.20 -0.74 32.40
C ARG A 6 14.38 -1.11 31.15
N GLN A 7 13.09 -1.18 31.29
CA GLN A 7 12.15 -1.08 30.19
C GLN A 7 12.32 0.32 29.58
N ALA A 8 12.89 0.37 28.39
CA ALA A 8 12.83 1.56 27.54
C ALA A 8 11.37 1.73 27.08
N VAL A 9 10.64 2.58 27.77
CA VAL A 9 9.35 3.09 27.31
C VAL A 9 9.64 3.89 26.03
N ARG A 10 9.39 3.27 24.85
CA ARG A 10 9.30 4.01 23.61
C ARG A 10 8.14 5.01 23.77
N ARG A 11 8.47 6.28 23.84
CA ARG A 11 7.48 7.35 23.76
C ARG A 11 6.81 7.22 22.39
N PRO A 12 5.47 7.25 22.30
CA PRO A 12 4.81 7.36 21.02
C PRO A 12 5.35 8.64 20.37
N HIS A 13 5.86 8.51 19.14
CA HIS A 13 6.18 9.66 18.34
C HIS A 13 4.87 10.45 18.19
N GLN A 14 4.82 11.61 18.84
CA GLN A 14 3.81 12.60 18.51
C GLN A 14 3.97 12.87 17.03
N HIS A 15 2.90 12.68 16.25
CA HIS A 15 2.83 13.17 14.89
C HIS A 15 3.29 14.63 14.94
N ALA A 16 4.49 14.87 14.45
CA ALA A 16 4.92 16.22 14.17
C ALA A 16 3.94 16.70 13.08
N VAL A 17 3.02 17.56 13.47
CA VAL A 17 2.20 18.28 12.50
C VAL A 17 3.20 18.96 11.60
N ASP A 18 3.23 18.56 10.33
CA ASP A 18 4.10 19.15 9.34
C ASP A 18 3.68 20.60 9.14
N LEU A 19 4.33 21.49 9.90
CA LEU A 19 4.12 22.94 9.82
C LEU A 19 4.84 23.55 8.61
N SER A 20 5.51 22.75 7.79
CA SER A 20 6.15 23.19 6.54
C SER A 20 5.12 23.47 5.43
N HIS A 21 3.87 23.09 5.61
CA HIS A 21 2.79 23.62 4.79
C HIS A 21 2.48 25.05 5.24
N PRO A 22 2.80 26.06 4.45
CA PRO A 22 2.21 27.35 4.72
C PRO A 22 0.70 27.14 4.69
N ALA A 23 0.04 27.37 5.83
CA ALA A 23 -1.38 27.57 5.83
C ALA A 23 -1.71 28.43 4.61
N ARG A 24 -2.78 28.07 3.85
CA ARG A 24 -3.24 28.85 2.68
C ARG A 24 -2.92 30.30 2.91
N SER A 25 -2.21 30.94 1.98
CA SER A 25 -1.88 32.37 2.09
C SER A 25 -3.10 33.08 2.64
N PRO A 26 -2.98 34.02 3.60
CA PRO A 26 -4.13 34.74 4.17
C PRO A 26 -5.03 35.39 3.13
N LEU A 27 -4.62 35.45 1.89
CA LEU A 27 -5.31 36.01 0.72
C LEU A 27 -6.08 34.97 -0.13
N GLY A 28 -6.17 33.69 0.32
CA GLY A 28 -6.96 32.68 -0.43
C GLY A 28 -6.36 32.19 -1.73
N SER A 29 -5.10 32.47 -2.02
CA SER A 29 -4.42 31.99 -3.23
C SER A 29 -3.95 30.55 -3.08
N SER A 30 -4.24 29.68 -4.06
CA SER A 30 -3.72 28.32 -4.17
C SER A 30 -2.23 28.28 -4.47
N VAL A 31 -1.62 29.41 -4.87
CA VAL A 31 -0.17 29.53 -5.13
C VAL A 31 0.58 29.48 -3.78
N VAL A 32 1.28 28.38 -3.56
CA VAL A 32 2.11 28.15 -2.38
C VAL A 32 3.49 28.77 -2.56
N ASN A 33 4.02 28.78 -3.79
CA ASN A 33 5.36 29.26 -4.09
C ASN A 33 5.47 29.68 -5.55
N CYS A 34 6.23 30.77 -5.82
CA CYS A 34 6.60 31.20 -7.15
C CYS A 34 8.04 31.75 -7.11
N VAL A 35 8.96 31.12 -7.83
CA VAL A 35 10.38 31.47 -7.84
C VAL A 35 10.93 31.40 -9.25
N ALA A 36 11.68 32.43 -9.66
CA ALA A 36 12.48 32.42 -10.87
C ALA A 36 13.90 31.89 -10.59
N TYR A 37 14.40 31.07 -11.49
CA TYR A 37 15.77 30.55 -11.47
C TYR A 37 16.49 31.02 -12.72
N LEU A 38 17.64 31.66 -12.56
CA LEU A 38 18.52 32.10 -13.65
C LEU A 38 19.88 31.42 -13.45
N ASP A 39 20.36 30.72 -14.45
CA ASP A 39 21.60 29.93 -14.38
C ASP A 39 21.64 29.01 -13.13
N GLY A 40 20.51 28.33 -12.86
CA GLY A 40 20.36 27.46 -11.70
C GLY A 40 20.30 28.15 -10.35
N THR A 41 20.37 29.48 -10.29
CA THR A 41 20.38 30.25 -9.05
C THR A 41 19.01 30.88 -8.80
N ARG A 42 18.48 30.65 -7.57
CA ARG A 42 17.24 31.28 -7.13
C ARG A 42 17.35 32.80 -7.10
N GLN A 43 16.40 33.46 -7.73
CA GLN A 43 16.26 34.91 -7.67
C GLN A 43 15.55 35.32 -6.37
N GLN A 44 16.02 36.43 -5.75
CA GLN A 44 15.45 36.93 -4.52
C GLN A 44 14.12 37.65 -4.76
N GLY A 45 13.12 37.36 -3.92
CA GLY A 45 11.81 38.00 -3.87
C GLY A 45 10.68 37.05 -4.25
N ASN A 46 9.52 37.23 -3.62
CA ASN A 46 8.24 36.68 -4.08
C ASN A 46 7.66 37.67 -5.12
N CYS A 47 7.91 37.39 -6.40
CA CYS A 47 7.31 38.17 -7.48
C CYS A 47 5.96 37.57 -7.88
N PRO A 48 5.00 38.40 -8.33
CA PRO A 48 3.85 37.89 -9.09
C PRO A 48 4.30 36.99 -10.24
N VAL A 49 3.51 35.96 -10.55
CA VAL A 49 3.89 34.94 -11.55
C VAL A 49 4.20 35.58 -12.90
N GLU A 50 3.42 36.60 -13.33
CA GLU A 50 3.61 37.33 -14.58
C GLU A 50 4.96 38.07 -14.63
N GLU A 51 5.36 38.71 -13.52
CA GLU A 51 6.63 39.42 -13.43
C GLU A 51 7.82 38.45 -13.48
N ALA A 52 7.74 37.34 -12.75
CA ALA A 52 8.75 36.29 -12.74
C ALA A 52 8.95 35.70 -14.15
N LEU A 53 7.85 35.39 -14.86
CA LEU A 53 7.88 34.89 -16.26
C LEU A 53 8.47 35.91 -17.24
N GLN A 54 8.09 37.19 -17.11
CA GLN A 54 8.66 38.24 -17.95
C GLN A 54 10.16 38.44 -17.70
N GLN A 55 10.61 38.30 -16.46
CA GLN A 55 12.03 38.39 -16.12
C GLN A 55 12.82 37.26 -16.78
N VAL A 56 12.35 36.01 -16.68
CA VAL A 56 12.98 34.85 -17.33
C VAL A 56 13.00 35.01 -18.85
N ARG A 57 11.89 35.38 -19.48
CA ARG A 57 11.81 35.62 -20.94
C ARG A 57 12.70 36.75 -21.45
N LYS A 58 12.90 37.80 -20.64
CA LYS A 58 13.83 38.90 -20.96
C LYS A 58 15.29 38.48 -20.83
N SER A 59 15.62 37.62 -19.86
CA SER A 59 17.01 37.14 -19.73
C SER A 59 17.39 36.15 -20.82
N GLY A 60 16.41 35.46 -21.42
CA GLY A 60 16.62 34.43 -22.43
C GLY A 60 17.18 33.13 -21.90
N ASP A 61 17.37 33.02 -20.57
CA ASP A 61 17.87 31.84 -19.89
C ASP A 61 17.19 31.71 -18.52
N GLY A 62 16.97 30.45 -18.09
CA GLY A 62 16.31 30.14 -16.81
C GLY A 62 14.85 29.73 -16.96
N PHE A 63 14.18 29.60 -15.81
CA PHE A 63 12.77 29.20 -15.76
C PHE A 63 12.09 29.67 -14.48
N VAL A 64 10.76 29.66 -14.47
CA VAL A 64 9.91 29.92 -13.32
C VAL A 64 9.39 28.61 -12.76
N TRP A 65 9.46 28.39 -11.45
CA TRP A 65 8.84 27.26 -10.78
C TRP A 65 7.69 27.74 -9.89
N VAL A 66 6.45 27.42 -10.29
CA VAL A 66 5.21 27.73 -9.59
C VAL A 66 4.72 26.47 -8.87
N GLY A 67 4.44 26.58 -7.58
CA GLY A 67 3.84 25.53 -6.78
C GLY A 67 2.42 25.86 -6.35
N LEU A 68 1.48 24.97 -6.61
CA LEU A 68 0.06 25.08 -6.26
C LEU A 68 -0.37 23.93 -5.34
N HIS A 69 -1.34 24.19 -4.49
CA HIS A 69 -1.95 23.18 -3.63
C HIS A 69 -3.47 23.27 -3.75
N GLU A 70 -4.09 22.20 -4.28
CA GLU A 70 -5.53 22.07 -4.45
C GLU A 70 -6.19 23.33 -5.07
N PRO A 71 -5.71 23.79 -6.25
CA PRO A 71 -6.27 24.97 -6.89
C PRO A 71 -7.72 24.72 -7.32
N THR A 72 -8.54 25.74 -7.19
CA THR A 72 -9.86 25.74 -7.83
C THR A 72 -9.73 26.00 -9.34
N GLN A 73 -10.76 25.63 -10.09
CA GLN A 73 -10.77 25.88 -11.52
C GLN A 73 -10.59 27.37 -11.87
N GLU A 74 -11.22 28.25 -11.11
CA GLU A 74 -11.14 29.70 -11.31
C GLU A 74 -9.72 30.23 -11.07
N GLU A 75 -9.04 29.75 -10.03
CA GLU A 75 -7.65 30.12 -9.71
C GLU A 75 -6.66 29.62 -10.75
N PHE A 76 -6.90 28.45 -11.35
CA PHE A 76 -5.97 27.86 -12.29
C PHE A 76 -6.14 28.37 -13.72
N VAL A 77 -7.33 28.82 -14.13
CA VAL A 77 -7.58 29.34 -15.50
C VAL A 77 -6.66 30.50 -15.85
N GLY A 78 -6.48 31.47 -14.96
CA GLY A 78 -5.58 32.61 -15.23
C GLY A 78 -4.12 32.20 -15.44
N LEU A 79 -3.64 31.19 -14.69
CA LEU A 79 -2.30 30.63 -14.89
C LEU A 79 -2.23 29.81 -16.18
N ALA A 80 -3.27 29.04 -16.50
CA ALA A 80 -3.34 28.26 -17.72
C ALA A 80 -3.26 29.14 -18.99
N GLU A 81 -3.93 30.28 -18.98
CA GLU A 81 -3.85 31.27 -20.06
C GLU A 81 -2.45 31.91 -20.15
N LEU A 82 -1.83 32.24 -19.01
CA LEU A 82 -0.50 32.87 -18.97
C LEU A 82 0.62 31.97 -19.55
N PHE A 83 0.50 30.64 -19.30
CA PHE A 83 1.47 29.66 -19.74
C PHE A 83 1.06 28.89 -20.99
N ASP A 84 -0.04 29.27 -21.65
CA ASP A 84 -0.61 28.63 -22.84
C ASP A 84 -0.77 27.10 -22.66
N LEU A 85 -1.39 26.69 -21.57
CA LEU A 85 -1.58 25.29 -21.25
C LEU A 85 -2.75 24.69 -22.03
N HIS A 86 -2.58 23.45 -22.49
CA HIS A 86 -3.61 22.74 -23.23
C HIS A 86 -4.87 22.48 -22.39
N PRO A 87 -6.10 22.78 -22.88
CA PRO A 87 -7.34 22.68 -22.07
C PRO A 87 -7.58 21.32 -21.44
N LEU A 88 -7.27 20.20 -22.13
CA LEU A 88 -7.42 18.85 -21.56
C LEU A 88 -6.49 18.62 -20.36
N ALA A 89 -5.26 19.11 -20.42
CA ALA A 89 -4.34 18.98 -19.30
C ALA A 89 -4.76 19.87 -18.11
N VAL A 90 -5.37 21.04 -18.40
CA VAL A 90 -5.95 21.94 -17.39
C VAL A 90 -7.14 21.27 -16.68
N GLU A 91 -8.03 20.63 -17.44
CA GLU A 91 -9.16 19.87 -16.89
C GLU A 91 -8.68 18.77 -15.96
N ASP A 92 -7.71 17.96 -16.37
CA ASP A 92 -7.12 16.90 -15.56
C ASP A 92 -6.44 17.45 -14.29
N ALA A 93 -5.80 18.60 -14.38
CA ALA A 93 -5.05 19.19 -13.28
C ALA A 93 -5.95 19.74 -12.15
N VAL A 94 -7.16 20.15 -12.46
CA VAL A 94 -8.15 20.63 -11.48
C VAL A 94 -8.89 19.46 -10.84
N HIS A 95 -9.16 18.40 -11.63
CA HIS A 95 -9.86 17.22 -11.14
C HIS A 95 -8.85 16.19 -10.61
N ALA A 96 -8.77 16.04 -9.30
CA ALA A 96 -8.00 14.98 -8.65
C ALA A 96 -8.47 13.57 -9.09
N HIS A 97 -7.70 12.54 -8.73
CA HIS A 97 -7.95 11.11 -9.02
C HIS A 97 -7.61 10.70 -10.45
N GLN A 98 -6.59 11.34 -11.02
CA GLN A 98 -6.08 10.98 -12.34
C GLN A 98 -5.23 9.70 -12.28
N ARG A 99 -5.20 8.98 -13.41
CA ARG A 99 -4.26 7.87 -13.60
C ARG A 99 -2.86 8.44 -13.84
N PRO A 100 -1.81 7.88 -13.23
CA PRO A 100 -0.44 8.28 -13.54
C PRO A 100 -0.14 8.18 -15.03
N LYS A 101 0.42 9.26 -15.60
CA LYS A 101 0.70 9.39 -17.02
C LYS A 101 1.73 10.47 -17.28
N VAL A 102 2.35 10.43 -18.45
CA VAL A 102 3.13 11.53 -19.03
C VAL A 102 2.68 11.72 -20.47
N GLU A 103 2.18 12.90 -20.77
CA GLU A 103 1.67 13.29 -22.08
C GLU A 103 2.37 14.56 -22.55
N GLN A 104 2.56 14.68 -23.84
CA GLN A 104 3.11 15.88 -24.45
C GLN A 104 2.02 16.61 -25.21
N TYR A 105 1.85 17.88 -24.89
CA TYR A 105 0.98 18.83 -25.61
C TYR A 105 1.86 19.92 -26.14
N ASP A 106 2.04 19.98 -27.46
CA ASP A 106 2.93 20.91 -28.15
C ASP A 106 4.34 20.96 -27.51
N GLU A 107 4.71 22.08 -26.90
CA GLU A 107 6.00 22.29 -26.22
C GLU A 107 5.92 22.08 -24.70
N VAL A 108 4.83 21.50 -24.18
CA VAL A 108 4.64 21.25 -22.75
C VAL A 108 4.51 19.76 -22.47
N LEU A 109 5.28 19.26 -21.52
CA LEU A 109 5.07 17.93 -20.93
C LEU A 109 4.13 18.07 -19.73
N PHE A 110 3.08 17.27 -19.70
CA PHE A 110 2.19 17.11 -18.56
C PHE A 110 2.38 15.73 -17.95
N ALA A 111 2.83 15.69 -16.71
CA ALA A 111 3.05 14.48 -15.96
C ALA A 111 2.13 14.41 -14.73
N VAL A 112 1.54 13.25 -14.49
CA VAL A 112 0.74 12.94 -13.30
C VAL A 112 1.42 11.79 -12.56
N PHE A 113 1.79 12.03 -11.30
CA PHE A 113 2.33 11.04 -10.38
C PHE A 113 1.37 10.84 -9.24
N LYS A 114 1.08 9.61 -8.87
CA LYS A 114 0.48 9.34 -7.57
C LYS A 114 1.56 9.34 -6.50
N THR A 115 1.34 10.07 -5.42
CA THR A 115 2.16 9.96 -4.23
C THR A 115 1.59 8.87 -3.33
N VAL A 116 2.44 8.16 -2.63
CA VAL A 116 2.05 7.17 -1.64
C VAL A 116 2.76 7.46 -0.32
N CYS A 117 2.14 7.06 0.78
CA CYS A 117 2.72 7.13 2.10
C CYS A 117 2.34 5.88 2.87
N TYR A 118 3.30 5.23 3.49
CA TYR A 118 3.02 4.13 4.40
C TYR A 118 2.41 4.66 5.69
N VAL A 119 1.28 4.09 6.11
CA VAL A 119 0.59 4.45 7.35
C VAL A 119 1.04 3.49 8.44
N GLU A 120 1.85 4.00 9.38
CA GLU A 120 2.31 3.21 10.52
C GLU A 120 1.14 2.69 11.37
N HIS A 121 1.15 1.42 11.69
CA HIS A 121 0.16 0.77 12.54
C HIS A 121 0.83 -0.18 13.53
N ALA A 122 0.24 -0.32 14.72
CA ALA A 122 0.79 -1.21 15.76
C ALA A 122 0.50 -2.69 15.46
N GLU A 123 -0.65 -2.96 14.87
CA GLU A 123 -1.08 -4.27 14.38
C GLU A 123 -1.90 -4.09 13.12
N LEU A 124 -1.65 -4.95 12.13
CA LEU A 124 -2.45 -5.02 10.92
C LEU A 124 -3.80 -5.66 11.25
N THR A 125 -4.87 -4.98 10.88
CA THR A 125 -6.26 -5.47 10.99
C THR A 125 -6.91 -5.55 9.63
N ALA A 126 -8.05 -6.19 9.52
CA ALA A 126 -8.83 -6.27 8.27
C ALA A 126 -9.34 -4.89 7.77
N THR A 127 -9.21 -3.83 8.58
CA THR A 127 -9.65 -2.46 8.24
C THR A 127 -8.53 -1.44 8.31
N SER A 128 -7.28 -1.87 8.51
CA SER A 128 -6.12 -0.96 8.52
C SER A 128 -5.93 -0.34 7.14
N GLU A 129 -5.71 0.96 7.10
CA GLU A 129 -5.19 1.64 5.93
C GLU A 129 -3.66 1.54 6.01
N VAL A 130 -3.01 0.95 5.01
CA VAL A 130 -1.56 0.72 4.98
C VAL A 130 -0.89 1.71 4.04
N VAL A 131 -1.59 2.12 2.99
CA VAL A 131 -1.09 3.05 1.98
C VAL A 131 -2.08 4.21 1.80
N ASP A 132 -1.66 5.42 2.19
CA ASP A 132 -2.39 6.65 1.85
C ASP A 132 -1.84 7.24 0.55
N THR A 133 -2.73 7.79 -0.28
CA THR A 133 -2.38 8.26 -1.63
C THR A 133 -2.74 9.72 -1.85
N GLY A 134 -1.90 10.43 -2.61
CA GLY A 134 -2.13 11.77 -3.12
C GLY A 134 -1.69 11.86 -4.58
N GLU A 135 -1.59 13.09 -5.10
CA GLU A 135 -1.18 13.31 -6.50
C GLU A 135 -0.27 14.54 -6.61
N ILE A 136 0.73 14.41 -7.48
CA ILE A 136 1.55 15.52 -7.97
C ILE A 136 1.38 15.59 -9.48
N MET A 137 0.93 16.73 -9.98
CA MET A 137 0.86 17.02 -11.40
C MET A 137 1.88 18.06 -11.76
N VAL A 138 2.58 17.85 -12.87
CA VAL A 138 3.71 18.68 -13.28
C VAL A 138 3.53 19.09 -14.73
N PHE A 139 3.43 20.39 -14.98
CA PHE A 139 3.59 20.96 -16.32
C PHE A 139 5.03 21.42 -16.45
N THR A 140 5.69 20.99 -17.51
CA THR A 140 7.07 21.33 -17.82
C THR A 140 7.14 21.92 -19.20
N GLY A 141 7.38 23.22 -19.29
CA GLY A 141 7.59 23.96 -20.53
C GLY A 141 9.06 24.34 -20.73
N PRO A 142 9.37 25.12 -21.80
CA PRO A 142 10.74 25.56 -22.07
C PRO A 142 11.30 26.50 -20.98
N ASP A 143 10.45 27.34 -20.40
CA ASP A 143 10.80 28.42 -19.47
C ASP A 143 10.02 28.38 -18.15
N PHE A 144 9.32 27.25 -17.87
CA PHE A 144 8.56 27.10 -16.63
C PHE A 144 8.39 25.66 -16.17
N VAL A 145 8.13 25.53 -14.86
CA VAL A 145 7.57 24.33 -14.23
C VAL A 145 6.41 24.74 -13.35
N ILE A 146 5.24 24.10 -13.51
CA ILE A 146 4.10 24.28 -12.63
C ILE A 146 3.85 22.93 -11.94
N THR A 147 3.85 22.93 -10.62
CA THR A 147 3.55 21.74 -9.81
C THR A 147 2.25 21.94 -9.06
N ILE A 148 1.31 21.00 -9.20
CA ILE A 148 0.03 21.00 -8.52
C ILE A 148 -0.01 19.77 -7.63
N ARG A 149 -0.37 19.95 -6.35
CA ARG A 149 -0.48 18.85 -5.40
C ARG A 149 -1.92 18.72 -4.94
N HIS A 150 -2.39 17.46 -4.90
CA HIS A 150 -3.63 17.06 -4.28
C HIS A 150 -3.36 16.03 -3.17
N GLY A 151 -3.99 16.21 -2.01
CA GLY A 151 -3.80 15.34 -0.85
C GLY A 151 -2.79 15.87 0.18
N ARG A 152 -2.56 15.05 1.21
CA ARG A 152 -1.80 15.46 2.42
C ARG A 152 -0.30 15.21 2.30
N HIS A 153 0.12 14.34 1.37
CA HIS A 153 1.50 13.88 1.23
C HIS A 153 2.17 14.48 0.00
N GLY A 154 3.48 14.25 -0.14
CA GLY A 154 4.25 14.69 -1.31
C GLY A 154 4.65 16.16 -1.27
N SER A 155 5.01 16.70 -0.10
CA SER A 155 5.57 18.05 0.01
C SER A 155 6.84 18.18 -0.83
N LEU A 156 6.86 19.16 -1.74
CA LEU A 156 8.02 19.44 -2.60
C LEU A 156 8.99 20.45 -1.98
N GLY A 157 8.75 20.93 -0.76
CA GLY A 157 9.63 21.85 -0.05
C GLY A 157 11.04 21.31 0.14
N PRO A 158 11.21 20.15 0.80
CA PRO A 158 12.52 19.53 1.01
C PRO A 158 13.25 19.22 -0.32
N LEU A 159 12.53 18.72 -1.32
CA LEU A 159 13.08 18.47 -2.66
C LEU A 159 13.63 19.75 -3.29
N ARG A 160 12.89 20.85 -3.18
CA ARG A 160 13.30 22.16 -3.67
C ARG A 160 14.57 22.64 -2.98
N GLU A 161 14.65 22.50 -1.66
CA GLU A 161 15.85 22.88 -0.89
C GLU A 161 17.09 22.10 -1.34
N VAL A 162 16.96 20.81 -1.61
CA VAL A 162 18.04 19.96 -2.15
C VAL A 162 18.47 20.43 -3.53
N LEU A 163 17.52 20.75 -4.42
CA LEU A 163 17.82 21.26 -5.76
C LEU A 163 18.48 22.65 -5.70
N GLU A 164 18.03 23.53 -4.83
CA GLU A 164 18.62 24.87 -4.63
C GLU A 164 20.05 24.79 -4.06
N ALA A 165 20.34 23.75 -3.28
CA ALA A 165 21.70 23.46 -2.81
C ALA A 165 22.64 22.92 -3.92
N THR A 166 22.06 22.51 -5.07
CA THR A 166 22.80 21.97 -6.22
C THR A 166 22.51 22.78 -7.51
N PRO A 167 22.98 24.04 -7.63
CA PRO A 167 22.66 24.91 -8.76
C PRO A 167 22.96 24.32 -10.13
N GLY A 168 24.02 23.50 -10.24
CA GLY A 168 24.35 22.80 -11.49
C GLY A 168 23.31 21.81 -11.99
N GLN A 169 22.40 21.33 -11.11
CA GLN A 169 21.25 20.53 -11.55
C GLN A 169 20.12 21.45 -12.07
N LEU A 170 19.80 22.52 -11.34
CA LEU A 170 18.79 23.49 -11.75
C LEU A 170 19.19 24.22 -13.03
N ALA A 171 20.48 24.44 -13.29
CA ALA A 171 21.00 25.02 -14.54
C ALA A 171 20.68 24.16 -15.79
N LYS A 172 20.33 22.87 -15.62
CA LYS A 172 19.86 22.02 -16.71
C LYS A 172 18.41 22.34 -17.14
N GLY A 173 17.75 23.28 -16.47
CA GLY A 173 16.43 23.80 -16.83
C GLY A 173 15.25 23.01 -16.25
N PRO A 174 14.03 23.26 -16.77
CA PRO A 174 12.77 22.70 -16.27
C PRO A 174 12.73 21.17 -16.17
N ALA A 175 13.37 20.47 -17.12
CA ALA A 175 13.42 19.01 -17.15
C ALA A 175 14.15 18.39 -15.94
N ALA A 176 15.09 19.13 -15.34
CA ALA A 176 15.77 18.68 -14.13
C ALA A 176 14.82 18.67 -12.91
N VAL A 177 13.88 19.60 -12.85
CA VAL A 177 12.84 19.60 -11.80
C VAL A 177 11.87 18.44 -12.00
N LEU A 178 11.42 18.20 -13.24
CA LEU A 178 10.56 17.05 -13.55
C LEU A 178 11.24 15.72 -13.18
N HIS A 179 12.53 15.57 -13.52
CA HIS A 179 13.31 14.40 -13.14
C HIS A 179 13.36 14.25 -11.62
N ALA A 180 13.73 15.30 -10.89
CA ALA A 180 13.87 15.22 -9.44
C ALA A 180 12.54 14.88 -8.73
N ILE A 181 11.40 15.32 -9.29
CA ILE A 181 10.08 14.93 -8.78
C ILE A 181 9.80 13.47 -9.07
N ALA A 182 10.10 12.98 -10.29
CA ALA A 182 9.90 11.58 -10.66
C ALA A 182 10.77 10.64 -9.81
N ASP A 183 12.03 11.00 -9.62
CA ASP A 183 13.00 10.30 -8.78
C ASP A 183 12.51 10.20 -7.32
N HIS A 184 12.17 11.35 -6.75
CA HIS A 184 11.64 11.41 -5.39
C HIS A 184 10.37 10.55 -5.20
N VAL A 185 9.44 10.58 -6.16
CA VAL A 185 8.21 9.76 -6.07
C VAL A 185 8.55 8.27 -6.13
N VAL A 186 9.47 7.87 -7.00
CA VAL A 186 9.90 6.46 -7.13
C VAL A 186 10.68 5.99 -5.90
N ASP A 187 11.52 6.84 -5.32
CA ASP A 187 12.21 6.55 -4.06
C ASP A 187 11.23 6.33 -2.89
N VAL A 188 10.16 7.14 -2.83
CA VAL A 188 9.09 6.94 -1.84
C VAL A 188 8.39 5.61 -2.05
N TYR A 189 8.14 5.20 -3.31
CA TYR A 189 7.57 3.88 -3.61
C TYR A 189 8.45 2.74 -3.08
N LEU A 190 9.78 2.83 -3.24
CA LEU A 190 10.72 1.85 -2.68
C LEU A 190 10.55 1.72 -1.17
N GLY A 191 10.56 2.85 -0.45
CA GLY A 191 10.37 2.84 1.00
C GLY A 191 9.05 2.25 1.47
N VAL A 192 7.95 2.49 0.70
CA VAL A 192 6.64 1.90 1.00
C VAL A 192 6.63 0.40 0.72
N VAL A 193 7.25 -0.05 -0.38
CA VAL A 193 7.38 -1.47 -0.71
C VAL A 193 8.16 -2.23 0.35
N ASP A 194 9.25 -1.66 0.87
CA ASP A 194 10.04 -2.26 1.96
C ASP A 194 9.21 -2.37 3.26
N ALA A 195 8.42 -1.34 3.60
CA ALA A 195 7.53 -1.38 4.77
C ALA A 195 6.40 -2.43 4.63
N VAL A 196 5.81 -2.56 3.44
CA VAL A 196 4.79 -3.58 3.14
C VAL A 196 5.37 -5.00 3.20
N GLN A 197 6.66 -5.19 2.87
CA GLN A 197 7.34 -6.48 3.04
C GLN A 197 7.30 -6.94 4.50
N ASP A 198 7.59 -6.03 5.45
CA ASP A 198 7.56 -6.36 6.88
C ASP A 198 6.17 -6.83 7.32
N ASP A 199 5.10 -6.21 6.81
CA ASP A 199 3.72 -6.62 7.08
C ASP A 199 3.40 -8.00 6.50
N ILE A 200 3.88 -8.28 5.29
CA ILE A 200 3.70 -9.59 4.64
C ILE A 200 4.41 -10.68 5.43
N ASP A 201 5.65 -10.44 5.86
CA ASP A 201 6.46 -11.39 6.65
C ASP A 201 5.79 -11.67 8.00
N ALA A 202 5.19 -10.64 8.62
CA ALA A 202 4.44 -10.79 9.87
C ALA A 202 3.18 -11.67 9.68
N VAL A 203 2.43 -11.46 8.58
CA VAL A 203 1.25 -12.26 8.26
C VAL A 203 1.63 -13.69 7.89
N GLU A 204 2.70 -13.90 7.11
CA GLU A 204 3.24 -15.21 6.79
C GLU A 204 3.60 -15.98 8.07
N SER A 205 4.37 -15.35 8.95
CA SER A 205 4.75 -15.94 10.24
C SER A 205 3.54 -16.32 11.08
N ALA A 206 2.49 -15.50 11.12
CA ALA A 206 1.26 -15.78 11.86
C ALA A 206 0.50 -16.98 11.29
N VAL A 207 0.47 -17.17 9.98
CA VAL A 207 -0.17 -18.32 9.32
C VAL A 207 0.57 -19.62 9.61
N PHE A 208 1.91 -19.62 9.67
CA PHE A 208 2.70 -20.85 9.86
C PHE A 208 3.04 -21.15 11.34
N THR A 209 2.71 -20.26 12.28
CA THR A 209 2.84 -20.51 13.70
C THR A 209 1.57 -21.24 14.20
N GLU A 210 1.68 -22.10 15.23
CA GLU A 210 0.54 -22.86 15.78
C GLU A 210 -0.57 -21.99 16.39
N ASP A 211 -0.34 -20.70 16.52
CA ASP A 211 -1.31 -19.73 17.06
C ASP A 211 -2.28 -19.25 15.97
N THR A 212 -3.14 -20.18 15.51
CA THR A 212 -4.16 -19.97 14.47
C THR A 212 -5.18 -18.88 14.82
N ALA A 213 -5.22 -18.40 16.07
CA ALA A 213 -6.12 -17.35 16.51
C ALA A 213 -5.78 -15.96 15.91
N HIS A 214 -4.53 -15.76 15.46
CA HIS A 214 -4.06 -14.51 14.87
C HIS A 214 -3.95 -14.55 13.35
N ALA A 215 -4.08 -15.71 12.73
CA ALA A 215 -4.13 -15.85 11.27
C ALA A 215 -5.54 -15.53 10.77
N ASP A 216 -5.76 -14.27 10.39
CA ASP A 216 -7.03 -13.81 9.85
C ASP A 216 -6.91 -13.60 8.34
N ALA A 217 -7.73 -14.34 7.57
CA ALA A 217 -7.84 -14.15 6.11
C ALA A 217 -8.17 -12.70 5.73
N GLY A 218 -8.81 -11.94 6.64
CA GLY A 218 -9.10 -10.53 6.47
C GLY A 218 -7.84 -9.68 6.37
N ARG A 219 -6.79 -9.99 7.13
CA ARG A 219 -5.48 -9.29 7.05
C ARG A 219 -4.80 -9.52 5.71
N ILE A 220 -4.80 -10.77 5.22
CA ILE A 220 -4.23 -11.12 3.91
C ILE A 220 -4.98 -10.36 2.81
N TYR A 221 -6.31 -10.33 2.88
CA TYR A 221 -7.13 -9.61 1.91
C TYR A 221 -6.87 -8.11 1.95
N GLN A 222 -6.70 -7.53 3.15
CA GLN A 222 -6.39 -6.11 3.30
C GLN A 222 -5.04 -5.77 2.66
N LEU A 223 -3.98 -6.54 2.94
CA LEU A 223 -2.68 -6.34 2.29
C LEU A 223 -2.77 -6.43 0.76
N LYS A 224 -3.54 -7.37 0.22
CA LYS A 224 -3.77 -7.46 -1.23
C LYS A 224 -4.44 -6.22 -1.79
N ARG A 225 -5.37 -5.63 -1.07
CA ARG A 225 -6.05 -4.40 -1.46
C ARG A 225 -5.08 -3.22 -1.47
N GLU A 226 -4.28 -3.08 -0.42
CA GLU A 226 -3.28 -2.01 -0.30
C GLU A 226 -2.18 -2.14 -1.37
N LEU A 227 -1.73 -3.37 -1.62
CA LEU A 227 -0.78 -3.68 -2.69
C LEU A 227 -1.34 -3.33 -4.08
N LEU A 228 -2.65 -3.49 -4.29
CA LEU A 228 -3.31 -3.07 -5.53
C LEU A 228 -3.29 -1.54 -5.70
N GLU A 229 -3.46 -0.76 -4.62
CA GLU A 229 -3.34 0.70 -4.67
C GLU A 229 -1.91 1.12 -5.05
N LEU A 230 -0.89 0.49 -4.45
CA LEU A 230 0.51 0.72 -4.80
C LEU A 230 0.81 0.35 -6.25
N LYS A 231 0.28 -0.77 -6.74
CA LYS A 231 0.37 -1.17 -8.15
C LYS A 231 -0.29 -0.17 -9.09
N ARG A 232 -1.43 0.39 -8.70
CA ARG A 232 -2.12 1.44 -9.48
C ARG A 232 -1.35 2.76 -9.52
N ALA A 233 -0.54 3.04 -8.50
CA ALA A 233 0.32 4.20 -8.47
C ALA A 233 1.58 4.01 -9.34
N ALA A 234 2.24 2.86 -9.27
CA ALA A 234 3.53 2.62 -9.90
C ALA A 234 3.42 2.12 -11.36
N ALA A 235 2.66 1.08 -11.61
CA ALA A 235 2.66 0.37 -12.90
C ALA A 235 2.32 1.25 -14.13
N PRO A 236 1.42 2.24 -14.05
CA PRO A 236 1.13 3.09 -15.22
C PRO A 236 2.29 3.98 -15.66
N LEU A 237 3.28 4.24 -14.77
CA LEU A 237 4.43 5.11 -15.07
C LEU A 237 5.54 4.40 -15.84
N ASP A 238 5.57 3.06 -15.88
CA ASP A 238 6.61 2.28 -16.54
C ASP A 238 6.87 2.76 -17.99
N ARG A 239 5.87 2.65 -18.86
CA ARG A 239 6.01 3.08 -20.26
C ARG A 239 6.32 4.58 -20.42
N PRO A 240 5.64 5.52 -19.71
CA PRO A 240 5.99 6.92 -19.75
C PRO A 240 7.45 7.21 -19.39
N LEU A 241 7.96 6.67 -18.29
CA LEU A 241 9.34 6.93 -17.87
C LEU A 241 10.35 6.31 -18.84
N GLN A 242 10.09 5.11 -19.36
CA GLN A 242 10.92 4.52 -20.44
C GLN A 242 10.94 5.38 -21.70
N LYS A 243 9.82 6.03 -22.06
CA LYS A 243 9.80 6.97 -23.19
C LYS A 243 10.68 8.18 -22.91
N LEU A 244 10.60 8.78 -21.70
CA LEU A 244 11.45 9.91 -21.32
C LEU A 244 12.94 9.52 -21.31
N ALA A 245 13.28 8.28 -20.95
CA ALA A 245 14.63 7.73 -20.94
C ALA A 245 15.21 7.49 -22.34
N THR A 246 14.36 7.17 -23.33
CA THR A 246 14.81 6.70 -24.65
C THR A 246 14.55 7.69 -25.78
N GLN A 247 13.44 8.42 -25.74
CA GLN A 247 13.05 9.33 -26.83
C GLN A 247 13.65 10.73 -26.64
N SER A 248 14.15 11.30 -27.74
CA SER A 248 14.59 12.69 -27.76
C SER A 248 13.38 13.59 -27.88
N THR A 249 13.18 14.46 -26.91
CA THR A 249 12.19 15.54 -26.97
C THR A 249 12.90 16.89 -26.87
N PRO A 250 12.36 17.97 -27.39
CA PRO A 250 12.98 19.29 -27.27
C PRO A 250 13.24 19.71 -25.81
N LEU A 251 12.38 19.24 -24.89
CA LEU A 251 12.44 19.58 -23.47
C LEU A 251 13.44 18.72 -22.69
N ILE A 252 13.74 17.49 -23.15
CA ILE A 252 14.59 16.55 -22.44
C ILE A 252 15.86 16.30 -23.22
N GLY A 253 16.91 17.00 -22.83
CA GLY A 253 18.24 16.84 -23.41
C GLY A 253 18.89 15.48 -23.12
N PRO A 254 19.96 15.13 -23.85
CA PRO A 254 20.65 13.84 -23.69
C PRO A 254 21.18 13.61 -22.24
N ASP A 255 21.58 14.67 -21.57
CA ASP A 255 22.14 14.61 -20.22
C ASP A 255 21.07 14.22 -19.18
N ILE A 256 19.85 14.74 -19.32
CA ILE A 256 18.73 14.43 -18.43
C ILE A 256 18.16 13.03 -18.71
N ARG A 257 18.19 12.55 -19.96
CA ARG A 257 17.69 11.22 -20.32
C ARG A 257 18.41 10.08 -19.57
N ALA A 258 19.70 10.24 -19.30
CA ALA A 258 20.45 9.26 -18.52
C ALA A 258 19.89 9.10 -17.09
N TYR A 259 19.46 10.20 -16.49
CA TYR A 259 18.84 10.20 -15.17
C TYR A 259 17.43 9.58 -15.20
N PHE A 260 16.61 9.87 -16.22
CA PHE A 260 15.31 9.20 -16.36
C PHE A 260 15.43 7.69 -16.58
N ARG A 261 16.55 7.19 -17.14
CA ARG A 261 16.80 5.77 -17.25
C ARG A 261 16.95 5.12 -15.87
N ASP A 262 17.68 5.75 -14.97
CA ASP A 262 17.83 5.29 -13.59
C ASP A 262 16.49 5.21 -12.86
N VAL A 263 15.66 6.26 -12.99
CA VAL A 263 14.30 6.26 -12.43
C VAL A 263 13.44 5.14 -13.02
N ALA A 264 13.54 4.88 -14.32
CA ALA A 264 12.80 3.80 -14.98
C ALA A 264 13.25 2.41 -14.48
N ASP A 265 14.56 2.20 -14.30
CA ASP A 265 15.12 0.96 -13.78
C ASP A 265 14.67 0.72 -12.32
N HIS A 266 14.62 1.76 -11.49
CA HIS A 266 14.08 1.68 -10.12
C HIS A 266 12.59 1.33 -10.12
N LEU A 267 11.80 1.95 -11.00
CA LEU A 267 10.36 1.68 -11.11
C LEU A 267 10.08 0.25 -11.59
N GLU A 268 10.87 -0.27 -12.54
CA GLU A 268 10.76 -1.66 -13.00
C GLU A 268 10.97 -2.62 -11.83
N ARG A 269 12.02 -2.41 -11.04
CA ARG A 269 12.28 -3.21 -9.83
C ARG A 269 11.12 -3.18 -8.84
N ILE A 270 10.53 -2.00 -8.60
CA ILE A 270 9.36 -1.84 -7.72
C ILE A 270 8.17 -2.65 -8.24
N THR A 271 7.88 -2.56 -9.54
CA THR A 271 6.74 -3.25 -10.15
C THR A 271 6.90 -4.77 -10.13
N GLU A 272 8.12 -5.28 -10.30
CA GLU A 272 8.44 -6.70 -10.14
C GLU A 272 8.25 -7.15 -8.68
N GLN A 273 8.70 -6.36 -7.72
CA GLN A 273 8.56 -6.66 -6.29
C GLN A 273 7.08 -6.69 -5.87
N ILE A 274 6.28 -5.72 -6.32
CA ILE A 274 4.82 -5.71 -6.11
C ILE A 274 4.17 -6.98 -6.70
N ALA A 275 4.58 -7.42 -7.89
CA ALA A 275 4.04 -8.63 -8.50
C ALA A 275 4.44 -9.90 -7.72
N SER A 276 5.66 -9.93 -7.18
CA SER A 276 6.12 -11.01 -6.30
C SER A 276 5.32 -11.09 -5.00
N PHE A 277 5.04 -9.96 -4.39
CA PHE A 277 4.22 -9.88 -3.16
C PHE A 277 2.79 -10.35 -3.39
N ASP A 278 2.18 -9.99 -4.51
CA ASP A 278 0.84 -10.44 -4.87
C ASP A 278 0.78 -11.98 -4.98
N ALA A 279 1.77 -12.59 -5.64
CA ALA A 279 1.89 -14.04 -5.74
C ALA A 279 2.17 -14.72 -4.38
N LEU A 280 2.99 -14.09 -3.52
CA LEU A 280 3.26 -14.58 -2.17
C LEU A 280 2.00 -14.57 -1.31
N LEU A 281 1.25 -13.46 -1.30
CA LEU A 281 -0.02 -13.35 -0.58
C LEU A 281 -1.05 -14.37 -1.06
N ASP A 282 -1.10 -14.69 -2.36
CA ASP A 282 -1.94 -15.79 -2.86
C ASP A 282 -1.52 -17.14 -2.30
N SER A 283 -0.23 -17.40 -2.21
CA SER A 283 0.31 -18.64 -1.63
C SER A 283 0.02 -18.75 -0.13
N ILE A 284 0.17 -17.65 0.62
CA ILE A 284 -0.16 -17.57 2.05
C ILE A 284 -1.65 -17.83 2.27
N LEU A 285 -2.53 -17.23 1.46
CA LEU A 285 -3.97 -17.44 1.53
C LEU A 285 -4.34 -18.91 1.27
N GLN A 286 -3.73 -19.54 0.27
CA GLN A 286 -3.97 -20.96 -0.03
C GLN A 286 -3.51 -21.86 1.13
N ALA A 287 -2.34 -21.58 1.72
CA ALA A 287 -1.83 -22.31 2.88
C ALA A 287 -2.77 -22.17 4.08
N HIS A 288 -3.25 -20.96 4.36
CA HIS A 288 -4.23 -20.71 5.43
C HIS A 288 -5.53 -21.49 5.22
N LEU A 289 -6.11 -21.47 4.01
CA LEU A 289 -7.32 -22.23 3.70
C LEU A 289 -7.12 -23.76 3.84
N ALA A 290 -5.93 -24.26 3.46
CA ALA A 290 -5.59 -25.66 3.65
C ALA A 290 -5.53 -26.04 5.12
N GLN A 291 -4.93 -25.21 5.99
CA GLN A 291 -4.88 -25.43 7.44
C GLN A 291 -6.27 -25.43 8.06
N VAL A 292 -7.14 -24.46 7.70
CA VAL A 292 -8.53 -24.42 8.15
C VAL A 292 -9.26 -25.71 7.76
N THR A 293 -9.06 -26.21 6.53
CA THR A 293 -9.66 -27.48 6.08
C THR A 293 -9.15 -28.68 6.88
N VAL A 294 -7.85 -28.71 7.20
CA VAL A 294 -7.29 -29.80 8.04
C VAL A 294 -7.90 -29.74 9.44
N ALA A 295 -7.96 -28.55 10.07
CA ALA A 295 -8.55 -28.38 11.39
C ALA A 295 -10.03 -28.81 11.40
N GLN A 296 -10.83 -28.42 10.40
CA GLN A 296 -12.22 -28.85 10.27
C GLN A 296 -12.35 -30.39 10.14
N ASN A 297 -11.46 -31.03 9.37
CA ASN A 297 -11.44 -32.49 9.25
C ASN A 297 -11.11 -33.18 10.58
N GLU A 298 -10.16 -32.62 11.37
CA GLU A 298 -9.84 -33.14 12.70
C GLU A 298 -11.04 -33.02 13.65
N ASP A 299 -11.70 -31.86 13.67
CA ASP A 299 -12.89 -31.67 14.49
C ASP A 299 -14.04 -32.59 14.06
N MET A 300 -14.24 -32.80 12.77
CA MET A 300 -15.24 -33.76 12.26
C MET A 300 -14.92 -35.18 12.70
N ARG A 301 -13.65 -35.61 12.69
CA ARG A 301 -13.20 -36.92 13.23
C ARG A 301 -13.51 -37.04 14.70
N LYS A 302 -13.22 -36.03 15.53
CA LYS A 302 -13.53 -36.00 16.95
C LYS A 302 -15.02 -36.13 17.22
N ILE A 303 -15.84 -35.31 16.48
CA ILE A 303 -17.31 -35.35 16.59
C ILE A 303 -17.84 -36.75 16.24
N THR A 304 -17.36 -37.33 15.12
CA THR A 304 -17.78 -38.65 14.63
C THR A 304 -17.38 -39.74 15.65
N ALA A 305 -16.20 -39.67 16.24
CA ALA A 305 -15.76 -40.63 17.25
C ALA A 305 -16.64 -40.58 18.52
N TRP A 306 -16.95 -39.38 19.01
CA TRP A 306 -17.85 -39.23 20.16
C TRP A 306 -19.27 -39.69 19.84
N ALA A 307 -19.80 -39.37 18.66
CA ALA A 307 -21.10 -39.83 18.22
C ALA A 307 -21.16 -41.37 18.17
N ALA A 308 -20.12 -42.03 17.64
CA ALA A 308 -20.04 -43.51 17.61
C ALA A 308 -19.97 -44.11 19.02
N ILE A 309 -19.25 -43.53 19.94
CA ILE A 309 -19.15 -44.00 21.35
C ILE A 309 -20.53 -43.90 22.02
N ILE A 310 -21.28 -42.81 21.81
CA ILE A 310 -22.63 -42.62 22.39
C ILE A 310 -23.66 -43.52 21.71
N ALA A 311 -23.50 -43.85 20.45
CA ALA A 311 -24.42 -44.72 19.71
C ALA A 311 -24.45 -46.16 20.28
N VAL A 312 -23.33 -46.67 20.81
CA VAL A 312 -23.25 -48.03 21.36
C VAL A 312 -24.26 -48.24 22.50
N PRO A 313 -24.21 -47.49 23.62
CA PRO A 313 -25.19 -47.64 24.70
C PRO A 313 -26.60 -47.34 24.24
N THR A 314 -26.81 -46.34 23.34
CA THR A 314 -28.13 -45.99 22.84
C THR A 314 -28.76 -47.16 22.07
N MET A 315 -27.96 -47.82 21.20
CA MET A 315 -28.43 -49.02 20.47
C MET A 315 -28.82 -50.14 21.40
N VAL A 316 -27.99 -50.45 22.40
CA VAL A 316 -28.30 -51.53 23.39
C VAL A 316 -29.55 -51.17 24.18
N CYS A 317 -29.64 -49.94 24.70
CA CYS A 317 -30.84 -49.48 25.43
C CYS A 317 -32.09 -49.52 24.52
N GLY A 318 -31.95 -49.18 23.24
CA GLY A 318 -33.05 -49.30 22.28
C GLY A 318 -33.55 -50.75 22.09
N VAL A 319 -32.65 -51.72 21.97
CA VAL A 319 -33.00 -53.15 21.87
C VAL A 319 -33.68 -53.64 23.12
N TYR A 320 -33.16 -53.32 24.32
CA TYR A 320 -33.78 -53.69 25.58
C TYR A 320 -35.07 -52.91 25.92
N GLY A 321 -35.32 -51.80 25.26
CA GLY A 321 -36.55 -51.03 25.35
C GLY A 321 -37.67 -51.54 24.44
N MET A 322 -37.40 -52.54 23.62
CA MET A 322 -38.43 -53.16 22.75
C MET A 322 -39.30 -54.11 23.55
N ASN A 323 -40.62 -54.12 23.28
CA ASN A 323 -41.59 -54.96 23.98
C ASN A 323 -41.68 -56.37 23.31
N PHE A 324 -40.69 -57.23 23.59
CA PHE A 324 -40.73 -58.64 23.19
C PHE A 324 -41.16 -59.52 24.36
N ASP A 325 -42.08 -60.51 24.11
CA ASP A 325 -42.58 -61.40 25.12
C ASP A 325 -41.53 -62.41 25.64
N HIS A 326 -40.47 -62.66 24.84
CA HIS A 326 -39.42 -63.65 25.17
C HIS A 326 -38.04 -63.01 25.13
N MET A 327 -37.64 -62.39 26.25
CA MET A 327 -36.24 -61.92 26.50
C MET A 327 -35.69 -62.67 27.75
N PRO A 328 -34.96 -63.79 27.59
CA PRO A 328 -34.47 -64.60 28.71
C PRO A 328 -33.51 -63.84 29.61
N GLU A 329 -32.78 -62.88 29.08
CA GLU A 329 -31.78 -62.06 29.83
C GLU A 329 -32.45 -61.17 30.87
N LEU A 330 -33.70 -60.74 30.71
CA LEU A 330 -34.44 -59.91 31.66
C LEU A 330 -34.83 -60.66 32.93
N ARG A 331 -34.90 -61.99 32.87
CA ARG A 331 -35.24 -62.85 34.02
C ARG A 331 -34.02 -63.32 34.77
N TRP A 332 -32.78 -63.01 34.33
CA TRP A 332 -31.54 -63.38 34.93
C TRP A 332 -31.08 -62.33 35.94
N THR A 333 -30.78 -62.75 37.20
CA THR A 333 -30.44 -61.88 38.33
C THR A 333 -29.23 -61.03 38.04
N TYR A 334 -28.29 -61.52 37.22
CA TYR A 334 -27.06 -60.76 36.79
C TYR A 334 -27.18 -60.13 35.39
N GLY A 335 -28.33 -60.22 34.75
CA GLY A 335 -28.54 -59.73 33.41
C GLY A 335 -28.24 -58.24 33.28
N TYR A 336 -28.80 -57.42 34.19
CA TYR A 336 -28.57 -55.95 34.19
C TYR A 336 -27.08 -55.54 34.37
N PRO A 337 -26.36 -56.02 35.42
CA PRO A 337 -24.93 -55.67 35.60
C PRO A 337 -24.06 -56.21 34.46
N CYS A 338 -24.37 -57.39 33.89
CA CYS A 338 -23.65 -57.90 32.74
C CYS A 338 -23.81 -57.01 31.49
N THR A 339 -25.03 -56.61 31.23
CA THR A 339 -25.31 -55.68 30.08
C THR A 339 -24.58 -54.38 30.24
N LEU A 340 -24.61 -53.76 31.41
CA LEU A 340 -23.80 -52.53 31.68
C LEU A 340 -22.31 -52.77 31.52
N GLY A 341 -21.81 -53.92 31.95
CA GLY A 341 -20.41 -54.31 31.76
C GLY A 341 -20.01 -54.44 30.31
N VAL A 342 -20.87 -55.08 29.51
CA VAL A 342 -20.68 -55.22 28.03
C VAL A 342 -20.67 -53.87 27.37
N ILE A 343 -21.63 -52.98 27.71
CA ILE A 343 -21.65 -51.60 27.17
C ILE A 343 -20.37 -50.85 27.52
N ALA A 344 -19.93 -50.90 28.77
CA ALA A 344 -18.74 -50.23 29.22
C ALA A 344 -17.49 -50.75 28.49
N ILE A 345 -17.34 -52.07 28.37
CA ILE A 345 -16.24 -52.71 27.61
C ILE A 345 -16.28 -52.28 26.13
N ALA A 346 -17.46 -52.33 25.52
CA ALA A 346 -17.61 -51.93 24.11
C ALA A 346 -17.23 -50.43 23.90
N CYS A 347 -17.72 -49.52 24.77
CA CYS A 347 -17.34 -48.12 24.74
C CYS A 347 -15.82 -47.91 24.91
N VAL A 348 -15.19 -48.63 25.86
CA VAL A 348 -13.73 -48.55 26.07
C VAL A 348 -12.95 -49.08 24.86
N LEU A 349 -13.41 -50.17 24.24
CA LEU A 349 -12.76 -50.73 23.05
C LEU A 349 -12.89 -49.77 21.85
N VAL A 350 -14.07 -49.19 21.64
CA VAL A 350 -14.32 -48.20 20.58
C VAL A 350 -13.47 -46.93 20.80
N HIS A 351 -13.49 -46.41 22.05
CA HIS A 351 -12.67 -45.25 22.42
C HIS A 351 -11.18 -45.53 22.19
N ARG A 352 -10.69 -46.70 22.65
CA ARG A 352 -9.29 -47.09 22.47
C ARG A 352 -8.93 -47.27 20.97
N GLY A 353 -9.87 -47.78 20.19
CA GLY A 353 -9.73 -47.88 18.70
C GLY A 353 -9.57 -46.52 18.05
N PHE A 354 -10.44 -45.55 18.37
CA PHE A 354 -10.34 -44.22 17.85
C PHE A 354 -9.08 -43.49 18.30
N ARG A 355 -8.72 -43.60 19.58
CA ARG A 355 -7.46 -43.02 20.11
C ARG A 355 -6.22 -43.60 19.46
N ARG A 356 -6.19 -44.94 19.17
CA ARG A 356 -5.07 -45.58 18.47
C ARG A 356 -4.93 -45.12 17.02
N ASN A 357 -6.05 -44.74 16.39
CA ASN A 357 -6.07 -44.24 15.02
C ASN A 357 -5.96 -42.70 14.91
N GLY A 358 -5.71 -41.99 16.02
CA GLY A 358 -5.53 -40.54 16.06
C GLY A 358 -6.81 -39.73 15.78
N TRP A 359 -8.00 -40.30 16.16
CA TRP A 359 -9.28 -39.59 16.05
C TRP A 359 -9.70 -38.87 17.32
N LEU A 360 -9.11 -39.29 18.46
CA LEU A 360 -9.32 -38.73 19.81
C LEU A 360 -7.99 -38.53 20.53
#